data_3b26e4465f96d249d26653c136b38908
#
_entry.id   3b26e4465f96d249d26653c136b38908
#
_cell.length_a   1.000
_cell.length_b   1.000
_cell.length_c   1.000
_cell.angle_alpha   90.00
_cell.angle_beta   90.00
_cell.angle_gamma   90.00
#
_symmetry.space_group_name_H-M   'P 1'
#
loop_
_entity.id
_entity.type
_entity.pdbx_description
1 polymer ?
#
loop_
_entity_poly.entity_id
_entity_poly.type
_entity_poly.pdbx_seq_one_letter_code
_entity_poly.pdbx_strand_id
1 'polypeptide(L)'
;QNGKNKFIFTGDASEQEEAAIVNYFDVASDVLKVGHHGSKGSTSDLFLSGVTPDYVVLSVGRNSYGHPTAQCLNRLRMAGVKLFRTDEQGSIIAVSDGENIAWNCSPTESWKSGEKTKELHNNDSISNDDEGQNKGGNNGGVVYITKSGKKYHSYGCRFLKKSCIEISLENAKAKGYEPCSVCNPSR
;
A
#
# COMPACT_ATOMS: atom_id res chain seq x y z
N GLN A 1 -0.84 -10.80 -24.01
CA GLN A 1 -0.21 -9.69 -24.72
C GLN A 1 -1.08 -9.30 -25.90
N ASN A 2 -1.21 -7.99 -26.14
CA ASN A 2 -1.85 -7.42 -27.32
C ASN A 2 -0.89 -6.37 -27.93
N GLY A 3 -0.33 -6.65 -29.12
CA GLY A 3 0.72 -5.80 -29.70
C GLY A 3 1.90 -5.61 -28.74
N LYS A 4 2.21 -4.37 -28.40
CA LYS A 4 3.25 -4.01 -27.42
C LYS A 4 2.76 -4.09 -25.98
N ASN A 5 1.44 -4.02 -25.74
CA ASN A 5 0.90 -4.01 -24.38
C ASN A 5 0.86 -5.41 -23.76
N LYS A 6 1.40 -5.53 -22.57
CA LYS A 6 1.44 -6.75 -21.77
C LYS A 6 0.62 -6.60 -20.50
N PHE A 7 -0.17 -7.63 -20.19
CA PHE A 7 -1.01 -7.71 -19.00
C PHE A 7 -0.66 -8.96 -18.22
N ILE A 8 -0.52 -8.85 -16.91
CA ILE A 8 -0.25 -10.01 -16.05
C ILE A 8 -1.31 -10.15 -14.97
N PHE A 9 -1.77 -11.39 -14.76
CA PHE A 9 -2.80 -11.80 -13.82
C PHE A 9 -2.27 -12.99 -13.02
N THR A 10 -2.08 -12.84 -11.73
CA THR A 10 -1.48 -13.88 -10.88
C THR A 10 -2.49 -14.65 -10.04
N GLY A 11 -3.78 -14.28 -10.11
CA GLY A 11 -4.81 -14.90 -9.26
C GLY A 11 -4.43 -14.71 -7.79
N ASP A 12 -4.37 -15.80 -7.06
CA ASP A 12 -4.04 -15.81 -5.62
C ASP A 12 -2.64 -16.37 -5.35
N ALA A 13 -1.72 -16.22 -6.32
CA ALA A 13 -0.32 -16.63 -6.16
C ALA A 13 0.29 -16.05 -4.87
N SER A 14 0.94 -16.91 -4.12
CA SER A 14 1.72 -16.56 -2.93
C SER A 14 3.07 -15.95 -3.29
N GLU A 15 3.75 -15.31 -2.32
CA GLU A 15 5.11 -14.78 -2.52
C GLU A 15 6.11 -15.85 -3.02
N GLN A 16 5.92 -17.12 -2.64
CA GLN A 16 6.78 -18.22 -3.08
C GLN A 16 6.53 -18.55 -4.56
N GLU A 17 5.28 -18.58 -4.98
CA GLU A 17 4.91 -18.80 -6.37
C GLU A 17 5.31 -17.62 -7.25
N GLU A 18 5.14 -16.39 -6.77
CA GLU A 18 5.61 -15.18 -7.44
C GLU A 18 7.13 -15.20 -7.66
N ALA A 19 7.90 -15.62 -6.63
CA ALA A 19 9.35 -15.77 -6.74
C ALA A 19 9.75 -16.83 -7.79
N ALA A 20 9.02 -17.94 -7.84
CA ALA A 20 9.25 -18.96 -8.87
C ALA A 20 8.94 -18.40 -10.27
N ILE A 21 7.81 -17.69 -10.43
CA ILE A 21 7.42 -17.07 -11.70
C ILE A 21 8.51 -16.11 -12.20
N VAL A 22 9.00 -15.21 -11.37
CA VAL A 22 10.06 -14.25 -11.74
C VAL A 22 11.36 -14.93 -12.10
N ASN A 23 11.69 -16.04 -11.44
CA ASN A 23 12.93 -16.76 -11.72
C ASN A 23 12.92 -17.52 -13.05
N TYR A 24 11.75 -17.92 -13.53
CA TYR A 24 11.63 -18.79 -14.72
C TYR A 24 11.08 -18.06 -15.96
N PHE A 25 10.44 -16.91 -15.81
CA PHE A 25 9.74 -16.23 -16.90
C PHE A 25 10.07 -14.75 -16.97
N ASP A 26 10.09 -14.19 -18.18
CA ASP A 26 9.99 -12.74 -18.38
C ASP A 26 8.57 -12.29 -18.07
N VAL A 27 8.42 -11.57 -16.96
CA VAL A 27 7.13 -11.11 -16.44
C VAL A 27 6.89 -9.63 -16.66
N ALA A 28 7.83 -8.91 -17.28
CA ALA A 28 7.68 -7.48 -17.54
C ALA A 28 6.35 -7.17 -18.24
N SER A 29 5.53 -6.30 -17.65
CA SER A 29 4.18 -6.06 -18.12
C SER A 29 3.70 -4.65 -17.76
N ASP A 30 2.95 -4.01 -18.66
CA ASP A 30 2.44 -2.65 -18.47
C ASP A 30 1.34 -2.59 -17.41
N VAL A 31 0.54 -3.65 -17.33
CA VAL A 31 -0.61 -3.74 -16.41
C VAL A 31 -0.52 -4.97 -15.53
N LEU A 32 -0.56 -4.76 -14.24
CA LEU A 32 -0.66 -5.84 -13.24
C LEU A 32 -2.03 -5.81 -12.57
N LYS A 33 -2.76 -6.95 -12.61
CA LYS A 33 -3.83 -7.17 -11.65
C LYS A 33 -3.23 -7.64 -10.33
N VAL A 34 -3.43 -6.88 -9.26
CA VAL A 34 -2.94 -7.20 -7.91
C VAL A 34 -3.40 -8.60 -7.49
N GLY A 35 -2.46 -9.39 -7.00
CA GLY A 35 -2.72 -10.73 -6.49
C GLY A 35 -3.60 -10.70 -5.24
N HIS A 36 -4.44 -11.71 -5.08
CA HIS A 36 -5.22 -12.02 -3.88
C HIS A 36 -5.91 -10.79 -3.27
N HIS A 37 -6.54 -9.96 -4.12
CA HIS A 37 -7.29 -8.75 -3.73
C HIS A 37 -6.51 -7.76 -2.85
N GLY A 38 -5.19 -7.73 -2.95
CA GLY A 38 -4.34 -6.90 -2.11
C GLY A 38 -3.99 -7.50 -0.76
N SER A 39 -3.92 -8.83 -0.66
CA SER A 39 -3.39 -9.53 0.50
C SER A 39 -1.94 -9.12 0.81
N LYS A 40 -1.55 -9.22 2.07
CA LYS A 40 -0.16 -8.96 2.50
C LYS A 40 0.85 -9.98 1.93
N GLY A 41 0.41 -11.21 1.64
CA GLY A 41 1.23 -12.34 1.18
C GLY A 41 1.24 -12.52 -0.34
N SER A 42 0.89 -11.49 -1.11
CA SER A 42 0.94 -11.48 -2.57
C SER A 42 1.41 -10.12 -3.09
N THR A 43 1.75 -10.04 -4.37
CA THR A 43 2.30 -8.85 -5.01
C THR A 43 3.53 -8.34 -4.24
N SER A 44 4.50 -9.23 -4.08
CA SER A 44 5.74 -9.02 -3.34
C SER A 44 6.65 -7.97 -3.98
N ASP A 45 7.60 -7.42 -3.22
CA ASP A 45 8.58 -6.46 -3.74
C ASP A 45 9.42 -7.08 -4.87
N LEU A 46 9.78 -8.38 -4.74
CA LEU A 46 10.49 -9.12 -5.79
C LEU A 46 9.65 -9.20 -7.06
N PHE A 47 8.37 -9.56 -6.94
CA PHE A 47 7.46 -9.67 -8.07
C PHE A 47 7.24 -8.33 -8.76
N LEU A 48 6.98 -7.27 -8.00
CA LEU A 48 6.83 -5.90 -8.53
C LEU A 48 8.08 -5.42 -9.26
N SER A 49 9.27 -5.75 -8.76
CA SER A 49 10.53 -5.39 -9.41
C SER A 49 10.77 -6.16 -10.72
N GLY A 50 10.22 -7.36 -10.86
CA GLY A 50 10.26 -8.15 -12.09
C GLY A 50 9.21 -7.71 -13.11
N VAL A 51 8.01 -7.37 -12.65
CA VAL A 51 6.90 -6.94 -13.53
C VAL A 51 7.07 -5.51 -14.01
N THR A 52 7.55 -4.59 -13.16
CA THR A 52 7.72 -3.17 -13.43
C THR A 52 6.49 -2.49 -14.07
N PRO A 53 5.29 -2.62 -13.50
CA PRO A 53 4.06 -2.17 -14.14
C PRO A 53 3.90 -0.66 -14.06
N ASP A 54 3.40 -0.02 -15.13
CA ASP A 54 2.93 1.37 -15.10
C ASP A 54 1.57 1.50 -14.41
N TYR A 55 0.71 0.49 -14.63
CA TYR A 55 -0.67 0.48 -14.15
C TYR A 55 -0.95 -0.76 -13.31
N VAL A 56 -1.68 -0.55 -12.25
CA VAL A 56 -2.06 -1.62 -11.34
C VAL A 56 -3.56 -1.60 -11.09
N VAL A 57 -4.23 -2.73 -11.27
CA VAL A 57 -5.66 -2.88 -11.00
C VAL A 57 -5.86 -3.72 -9.76
N LEU A 58 -6.43 -3.14 -8.73
CA LEU A 58 -6.81 -3.78 -7.49
C LEU A 58 -8.31 -4.13 -7.54
N SER A 59 -8.60 -5.39 -7.88
CA SER A 59 -9.96 -5.91 -7.88
C SER A 59 -10.33 -6.35 -6.46
N VAL A 60 -11.09 -5.55 -5.76
CA VAL A 60 -11.52 -5.78 -4.38
C VAL A 60 -12.89 -5.17 -4.17
N GLY A 61 -13.67 -5.75 -3.28
CA GLY A 61 -14.96 -5.23 -2.82
C GLY A 61 -15.01 -5.17 -1.30
N ARG A 62 -16.19 -4.83 -0.76
CA ARG A 62 -16.41 -4.85 0.69
C ARG A 62 -16.15 -6.25 1.24
N ASN A 63 -15.24 -6.37 2.20
CA ASN A 63 -14.82 -7.65 2.75
C ASN A 63 -14.53 -7.57 4.25
N SER A 64 -14.42 -8.75 4.88
CA SER A 64 -14.05 -8.89 6.30
C SER A 64 -12.57 -9.26 6.51
N TYR A 65 -11.82 -9.50 5.44
CA TYR A 65 -10.42 -9.92 5.47
C TYR A 65 -9.45 -8.75 5.71
N GLY A 66 -9.93 -7.52 5.56
CA GLY A 66 -9.12 -6.32 5.65
C GLY A 66 -8.33 -6.01 4.36
N HIS A 67 -8.75 -6.58 3.24
CA HIS A 67 -8.16 -6.27 1.93
C HIS A 67 -8.74 -4.98 1.34
N PRO A 68 -7.91 -4.20 0.63
CA PRO A 68 -6.47 -4.34 0.50
C PRO A 68 -5.76 -4.02 1.83
N THR A 69 -4.68 -4.74 2.11
CA THR A 69 -3.86 -4.49 3.30
C THR A 69 -3.00 -3.25 3.13
N ALA A 70 -2.71 -2.55 4.24
CA ALA A 70 -1.80 -1.40 4.23
C ALA A 70 -0.41 -1.79 3.69
N GLN A 71 0.05 -3.01 3.99
CA GLN A 71 1.33 -3.50 3.51
C GLN A 71 1.38 -3.64 1.98
N CYS A 72 0.34 -4.21 1.37
CA CYS A 72 0.24 -4.30 -0.10
C CYS A 72 0.18 -2.91 -0.74
N LEU A 73 -0.69 -2.03 -0.26
CA LEU A 73 -0.82 -0.66 -0.78
C LEU A 73 0.48 0.13 -0.68
N ASN A 74 1.23 -0.04 0.41
CA ASN A 74 2.52 0.63 0.58
C ASN A 74 3.56 0.14 -0.44
N ARG A 75 3.62 -1.17 -0.74
CA ARG A 75 4.48 -1.70 -1.82
C ARG A 75 4.14 -1.07 -3.17
N LEU A 76 2.85 -1.05 -3.52
CA LEU A 76 2.38 -0.44 -4.77
C LEU A 76 2.72 1.05 -4.86
N ARG A 77 2.48 1.80 -3.78
CA ARG A 77 2.79 3.23 -3.72
C ARG A 77 4.29 3.50 -3.88
N MET A 78 5.14 2.68 -3.26
CA MET A 78 6.59 2.80 -3.37
C MET A 78 7.11 2.44 -4.75
N ALA A 79 6.42 1.55 -5.47
CA ALA A 79 6.72 1.25 -6.86
C ALA A 79 6.31 2.37 -7.82
N GLY A 80 5.61 3.41 -7.35
CA GLY A 80 5.23 4.58 -8.15
C GLY A 80 4.15 4.30 -9.20
N VAL A 81 3.39 3.23 -9.05
CA VAL A 81 2.39 2.76 -10.01
C VAL A 81 1.12 3.62 -10.00
N LYS A 82 0.43 3.67 -11.13
CA LYS A 82 -0.90 4.27 -11.28
C LYS A 82 -1.95 3.24 -10.85
N LEU A 83 -2.63 3.49 -9.72
CA LEU A 83 -3.55 2.55 -9.10
C LEU A 83 -4.99 2.77 -9.56
N PHE A 84 -5.68 1.68 -9.88
CA PHE A 84 -7.13 1.60 -10.07
C PHE A 84 -7.73 0.63 -9.06
N ARG A 85 -8.92 0.97 -8.47
CA ARG A 85 -9.55 0.16 -7.41
C ARG A 85 -11.05 -0.01 -7.67
N THR A 86 -11.50 -1.26 -7.69
CA THR A 86 -12.92 -1.55 -7.95
C THR A 86 -13.85 -1.21 -6.77
N ASP A 87 -13.36 -1.18 -5.54
CA ASP A 87 -14.14 -0.78 -4.36
C ASP A 87 -14.43 0.72 -4.28
N GLU A 88 -13.67 1.54 -5.00
CA GLU A 88 -13.85 2.99 -5.05
C GLU A 88 -14.40 3.49 -6.39
N GLN A 89 -14.03 2.85 -7.48
CA GLN A 89 -14.28 3.32 -8.84
C GLN A 89 -15.30 2.45 -9.61
N GLY A 90 -15.76 1.34 -8.99
CA GLY A 90 -16.66 0.40 -9.65
C GLY A 90 -15.96 -0.41 -10.74
N SER A 91 -16.57 -0.49 -11.91
CA SER A 91 -15.99 -1.25 -13.04
C SER A 91 -14.82 -0.52 -13.67
N ILE A 92 -13.66 -1.17 -13.68
CA ILE A 92 -12.45 -0.68 -14.35
C ILE A 92 -12.35 -1.36 -15.71
N ILE A 93 -12.29 -0.56 -16.76
CA ILE A 93 -12.19 -1.03 -18.15
C ILE A 93 -10.89 -0.49 -18.75
N ALA A 94 -10.02 -1.39 -19.16
CA ALA A 94 -8.84 -1.08 -19.96
C ALA A 94 -9.07 -1.55 -21.40
N VAL A 95 -8.84 -0.68 -22.36
CA VAL A 95 -8.93 -1.00 -23.79
C VAL A 95 -7.55 -0.80 -24.40
N SER A 96 -7.00 -1.87 -24.98
CA SER A 96 -5.71 -1.84 -25.66
C SER A 96 -5.91 -1.94 -27.16
N ASP A 97 -5.31 -1.02 -27.90
CA ASP A 97 -5.22 -1.07 -29.37
C ASP A 97 -3.91 -1.73 -29.88
N GLY A 98 -3.08 -2.20 -28.94
CA GLY A 98 -1.78 -2.81 -29.20
C GLY A 98 -0.60 -1.87 -29.08
N GLU A 99 -0.84 -0.57 -29.07
CA GLU A 99 0.17 0.49 -28.84
C GLU A 99 -0.12 1.24 -27.54
N ASN A 100 -1.39 1.60 -27.31
CA ASN A 100 -1.85 2.39 -26.17
C ASN A 100 -2.88 1.63 -25.34
N ILE A 101 -3.01 2.02 -24.07
CA ILE A 101 -4.04 1.52 -23.15
C ILE A 101 -4.90 2.71 -22.72
N ALA A 102 -6.18 2.67 -23.10
CA ALA A 102 -7.18 3.65 -22.67
C ALA A 102 -7.99 3.10 -21.47
N TRP A 103 -8.35 3.97 -20.55
CA TRP A 103 -9.07 3.64 -19.34
C TRP A 103 -10.41 4.39 -19.25
N ASN A 104 -11.45 3.77 -18.67
CA ASN A 104 -12.74 4.41 -18.46
C ASN A 104 -12.76 5.41 -17.30
N CYS A 105 -11.72 5.48 -16.49
CA CYS A 105 -11.57 6.39 -15.36
C CYS A 105 -10.09 6.78 -15.17
N SER A 106 -9.82 7.80 -14.35
CA SER A 106 -8.45 8.16 -13.94
C SER A 106 -7.97 7.27 -12.80
N PRO A 107 -6.66 7.08 -12.61
CA PRO A 107 -6.12 6.42 -11.43
C PRO A 107 -6.60 7.08 -10.14
N THR A 108 -6.77 6.28 -9.07
CA THR A 108 -7.13 6.82 -7.75
C THR A 108 -5.88 7.29 -7.00
N GLU A 109 -6.04 8.35 -6.21
CA GLU A 109 -5.04 8.83 -5.26
C GLU A 109 -5.25 8.23 -3.85
N SER A 110 -6.23 7.34 -3.69
CA SER A 110 -6.58 6.74 -2.41
C SER A 110 -5.72 5.50 -2.11
N TRP A 111 -5.00 5.58 -1.02
CA TRP A 111 -4.19 4.49 -0.47
C TRP A 111 -4.79 3.92 0.84
N LYS A 112 -6.09 4.06 1.01
CA LYS A 112 -6.81 3.59 2.20
C LYS A 112 -6.89 2.07 2.22
N SER A 113 -6.40 1.44 3.30
CA SER A 113 -6.53 -0.01 3.50
C SER A 113 -7.94 -0.42 3.90
N GLY A 114 -8.28 -1.69 3.64
CA GLY A 114 -9.50 -2.32 4.14
C GLY A 114 -9.38 -2.82 5.58
N GLU A 115 -8.19 -2.70 6.19
CA GLU A 115 -7.96 -3.12 7.56
C GLU A 115 -8.75 -2.24 8.53
N LYS A 116 -9.46 -2.89 9.46
CA LYS A 116 -10.13 -2.17 10.55
C LYS A 116 -9.05 -1.57 11.43
N THR A 117 -9.07 -0.26 11.62
CA THR A 117 -8.33 0.38 12.70
C THR A 117 -8.80 -0.26 14.01
N LYS A 118 -7.89 -0.91 14.74
CA LYS A 118 -8.17 -1.31 16.12
C LYS A 118 -8.26 0.00 16.90
N GLU A 119 -9.48 0.42 17.19
CA GLU A 119 -9.69 1.43 18.22
C GLU A 119 -9.13 0.85 19.51
N LEU A 120 -8.05 1.44 20.01
CA LEU A 120 -7.56 1.18 21.33
C LEU A 120 -8.63 1.76 22.28
N HIS A 121 -9.51 0.89 22.78
CA HIS A 121 -10.37 1.21 23.89
C HIS A 121 -9.46 1.39 25.11
N ASN A 122 -9.02 2.59 25.35
CA ASN A 122 -8.62 3.02 26.66
C ASN A 122 -9.90 3.28 27.46
N ASN A 123 -10.37 2.23 28.16
CA ASN A 123 -11.25 2.42 29.31
C ASN A 123 -10.41 3.00 30.43
N ASP A 124 -10.33 4.31 30.48
CA ASP A 124 -10.16 5.04 31.73
C ASP A 124 -11.13 6.19 31.73
N SER A 125 -12.13 6.01 32.59
CA SER A 125 -13.16 6.99 32.90
C SER A 125 -12.52 8.20 33.57
N ILE A 126 -12.54 9.34 32.88
CA ILE A 126 -12.56 10.65 33.56
C ILE A 126 -13.48 11.55 32.75
N SER A 127 -14.60 11.89 33.37
CA SER A 127 -15.50 12.96 32.97
C SER A 127 -14.77 14.31 33.07
N ASN A 128 -14.94 15.16 32.06
CA ASN A 128 -15.48 16.51 32.19
C ASN A 128 -15.26 17.31 30.89
N ASP A 129 -16.37 17.85 30.46
CA ASP A 129 -16.67 19.01 29.66
C ASP A 129 -15.50 19.93 29.29
N ASP A 130 -15.29 20.20 27.98
CA ASP A 130 -15.33 21.56 27.45
C ASP A 130 -15.34 21.56 25.91
N GLU A 131 -16.11 22.49 25.37
CA GLU A 131 -16.26 22.77 23.96
C GLU A 131 -15.02 23.46 23.40
N GLY A 132 -14.59 23.07 22.20
CA GLY A 132 -13.53 23.80 21.50
C GLY A 132 -13.33 23.34 20.05
N GLN A 133 -13.96 24.04 19.15
CA GLN A 133 -13.73 23.99 17.70
C GLN A 133 -12.24 24.07 17.39
N ASN A 134 -11.69 23.19 16.53
CA ASN A 134 -10.80 23.73 15.52
C ASN A 134 -10.70 22.87 14.26
N LYS A 135 -10.86 23.56 13.14
CA LYS A 135 -10.58 23.14 11.77
C LYS A 135 -9.07 23.11 11.56
N GLY A 136 -8.57 22.13 10.83
CA GLY A 136 -7.21 22.18 10.31
C GLY A 136 -6.80 20.84 9.70
N GLY A 137 -6.99 20.69 8.39
CA GLY A 137 -6.34 19.61 7.66
C GLY A 137 -4.82 19.79 7.74
N ASN A 138 -4.11 18.75 8.13
CA ASN A 138 -2.67 18.69 7.96
C ASN A 138 -2.31 17.31 7.44
N ASN A 139 -1.71 17.27 6.26
CA ASN A 139 -1.04 16.11 5.67
C ASN A 139 0.19 15.73 6.54
N GLY A 140 -0.05 15.13 7.69
CA GLY A 140 1.00 14.54 8.51
C GLY A 140 1.53 13.28 7.81
N GLY A 141 2.76 13.32 7.29
CA GLY A 141 3.40 12.17 6.66
C GLY A 141 3.38 10.94 7.56
N VAL A 142 3.19 9.76 6.97
CA VAL A 142 3.21 8.48 7.67
C VAL A 142 4.66 8.01 7.84
N VAL A 143 5.01 7.56 9.04
CA VAL A 143 6.31 6.97 9.39
C VAL A 143 6.11 5.66 10.15
N TYR A 144 7.17 4.91 10.38
CA TYR A 144 7.09 3.58 10.99
C TYR A 144 8.04 3.50 12.18
N ILE A 145 7.58 2.87 13.25
CA ILE A 145 8.36 2.62 14.46
C ILE A 145 8.46 1.12 14.75
N THR A 146 9.39 0.75 15.62
CA THR A 146 9.52 -0.60 16.14
C THR A 146 8.97 -0.69 17.57
N LYS A 147 8.63 -1.89 18.04
CA LYS A 147 8.12 -2.10 19.42
C LYS A 147 9.06 -1.60 20.51
N SER A 148 10.36 -1.64 20.28
CA SER A 148 11.38 -1.32 21.29
C SER A 148 12.36 -0.22 20.86
N GLY A 149 12.28 0.26 19.63
CA GLY A 149 13.16 1.31 19.11
C GLY A 149 12.69 2.70 19.52
N LYS A 150 13.62 3.65 19.49
CA LYS A 150 13.36 5.09 19.77
C LYS A 150 13.39 5.95 18.50
N LYS A 151 13.35 5.31 17.32
CA LYS A 151 13.44 6.03 16.05
C LYS A 151 12.24 5.72 15.17
N TYR A 152 11.80 6.73 14.41
CA TYR A 152 10.87 6.50 13.32
C TYR A 152 11.63 6.35 12.00
N HIS A 153 11.04 5.61 11.10
CA HIS A 153 11.66 5.11 9.87
C HIS A 153 10.75 5.34 8.67
N SER A 154 11.34 5.45 7.49
CA SER A 154 10.61 5.21 6.24
C SER A 154 10.27 3.71 6.15
N TYR A 155 9.16 3.38 5.52
CA TYR A 155 8.83 1.99 5.22
C TYR A 155 9.97 1.30 4.47
N GLY A 156 10.14 -0.01 4.68
CA GLY A 156 11.23 -0.79 4.05
C GLY A 156 12.61 -0.62 4.72
N CYS A 157 12.72 0.20 5.76
CA CYS A 157 13.98 0.32 6.50
C CYS A 157 14.38 -1.03 7.11
N ARG A 158 15.67 -1.39 6.95
CA ARG A 158 16.23 -2.65 7.49
C ARG A 158 15.97 -2.90 8.97
N PHE A 159 15.72 -1.85 9.75
CA PHE A 159 15.42 -1.95 11.17
C PHE A 159 13.96 -2.34 11.46
N LEU A 160 13.08 -2.28 10.46
CA LEU A 160 11.67 -2.66 10.60
C LEU A 160 11.40 -4.15 10.42
N LYS A 161 12.42 -4.96 10.12
CA LYS A 161 12.28 -6.41 9.84
C LYS A 161 11.56 -7.22 10.92
N LYS A 162 11.72 -6.85 12.20
CA LYS A 162 11.11 -7.57 13.35
C LYS A 162 9.78 -6.99 13.80
N SER A 163 9.52 -5.73 13.54
CA SER A 163 8.26 -5.04 13.84
C SER A 163 8.17 -3.75 13.03
N CYS A 164 7.02 -3.52 12.43
CA CYS A 164 6.73 -2.35 11.61
C CYS A 164 5.36 -1.82 12.04
N ILE A 165 5.36 -0.74 12.81
CA ILE A 165 4.15 -0.12 13.37
C ILE A 165 3.99 1.24 12.73
N GLU A 166 2.88 1.44 12.03
CA GLU A 166 2.55 2.68 11.39
C GLU A 166 2.15 3.75 12.42
N ILE A 167 2.62 4.98 12.24
CA ILE A 167 2.30 6.12 13.09
C ILE A 167 2.41 7.41 12.26
N SER A 168 1.58 8.41 12.55
CA SER A 168 1.78 9.72 11.93
C SER A 168 3.09 10.36 12.40
N LEU A 169 3.73 11.14 11.53
CA LEU A 169 4.98 11.84 11.86
C LEU A 169 4.81 12.73 13.09
N GLU A 170 3.66 13.39 13.23
CA GLU A 170 3.32 14.22 14.38
C GLU A 170 3.29 13.39 15.67
N ASN A 171 2.59 12.26 15.65
CA ASN A 171 2.52 11.37 16.80
C ASN A 171 3.87 10.73 17.14
N ALA A 172 4.69 10.42 16.13
CA ALA A 172 6.04 9.93 16.37
C ALA A 172 6.90 10.99 17.09
N LYS A 173 6.85 12.23 16.63
CA LYS A 173 7.55 13.36 17.27
C LYS A 173 7.00 13.64 18.67
N ALA A 174 5.70 13.67 18.85
CA ALA A 174 5.06 13.88 20.16
C ALA A 174 5.45 12.81 21.18
N LYS A 175 5.68 11.57 20.74
CA LYS A 175 6.17 10.46 21.58
C LYS A 175 7.69 10.43 21.73
N GLY A 176 8.40 11.43 21.24
CA GLY A 176 9.85 11.55 21.40
C GLY A 176 10.67 10.61 20.50
N TYR A 177 10.09 10.08 19.43
CA TYR A 177 10.87 9.32 18.45
C TYR A 177 11.72 10.26 17.60
N GLU A 178 12.96 9.85 17.33
CA GLU A 178 13.88 10.56 16.45
C GLU A 178 13.91 9.97 15.03
N PRO A 179 14.29 10.74 14.02
CA PRO A 179 14.44 10.20 12.67
C PRO A 179 15.57 9.17 12.59
N CYS A 180 15.36 8.10 11.87
CA CYS A 180 16.41 7.12 11.60
C CYS A 180 17.46 7.69 10.64
N SER A 181 18.72 7.68 11.04
CA SER A 181 19.85 8.17 10.24
C SER A 181 20.20 7.31 9.02
N VAL A 182 19.62 6.12 8.91
CA VAL A 182 19.91 5.18 7.81
C VAL A 182 18.94 5.33 6.67
N CYS A 183 17.63 5.42 6.95
CA CYS A 183 16.60 5.57 5.92
C CYS A 183 16.16 7.03 5.72
N ASN A 184 16.61 7.94 6.58
CA ASN A 184 16.38 9.38 6.49
C ASN A 184 14.91 9.76 6.18
N PRO A 185 13.95 9.33 7.04
CA PRO A 185 12.53 9.59 6.79
C PRO A 185 12.25 11.09 6.77
N SER A 186 11.23 11.51 6.03
CA SER A 186 10.81 12.92 5.94
C SER A 186 10.69 13.54 7.35
N ARG A 187 11.23 14.73 7.50
CA ARG A 187 11.26 15.47 8.78
C ARG A 187 9.99 16.31 8.98
#